data_6325fde91533309c6de245e359551a1c
#
_entry.id   6325fde91533309c6de245e359551a1c
#
_cell.length_a   1.000
_cell.length_b   1.000
_cell.length_c   1.000
_cell.angle_alpha   90.00
_cell.angle_beta   90.00
_cell.angle_gamma   90.00
#
_symmetry.space_group_name_H-M   'P 1'
#
loop_
_entity.id
_entity.type
_entity.pdbx_description
1 polymer ?
#
loop_
_entity_poly.entity_id
_entity_poly.type
_entity_poly.pdbx_seq_one_letter_code
_entity_poly.pdbx_strand_id
1 'polypeptide(L)'
;MRRYKLITPVLIFTIAILSFTRSFDKDDWKYLFNGKDLNGWDTWIGPPLDDVGKKLSETPVGLNNDPNQVFTIVKDNGENVIRISGEKWGGISTKEEYENFHLQLMFKWGSLSWGQRKNKKKDSGLLYFAVGQHGADYGAWMRSQEFQIQEGDCGDYWGVAGGMEDIPAVKKSDSEYVYSPAGQVYNFSATSKVGRRCIKNGDAEKPSGEWNVLDLYCQGDTSVHVINGKVMMVLYHSQQSDNGKVSSLKKGKLQIQSEGAEVFYKQIKIKPLHAIPPDFLK
;
A
#
# COMPACT_ATOMS: atom_id res chain seq x y z
N MET A 1 -64.91 -61.99 -10.95
CA MET A 1 -63.56 -61.54 -11.20
C MET A 1 -63.39 -60.09 -10.68
N ARG A 2 -62.72 -59.90 -9.52
CA ARG A 2 -62.42 -58.57 -8.97
C ARG A 2 -61.01 -58.16 -9.43
N ARG A 3 -60.89 -57.06 -10.15
CA ARG A 3 -59.61 -56.47 -10.56
C ARG A 3 -59.11 -55.53 -9.44
N TYR A 4 -57.98 -55.85 -8.84
CA TYR A 4 -57.28 -54.97 -7.92
C TYR A 4 -56.43 -54.02 -8.75
N LYS A 5 -56.61 -52.68 -8.57
CA LYS A 5 -55.72 -51.65 -9.08
C LYS A 5 -54.58 -51.46 -8.09
N LEU A 6 -53.35 -51.75 -8.51
CA LEU A 6 -52.13 -51.36 -7.78
C LEU A 6 -51.94 -49.84 -7.88
N ILE A 7 -51.92 -49.19 -6.77
CA ILE A 7 -51.53 -47.79 -6.63
C ILE A 7 -50.04 -47.76 -6.23
N THR A 8 -49.17 -47.31 -7.13
CA THR A 8 -47.74 -47.13 -6.84
C THR A 8 -47.55 -45.75 -6.18
N PRO A 9 -46.93 -45.68 -5.00
CA PRO A 9 -46.64 -44.38 -4.37
C PRO A 9 -45.48 -43.72 -5.08
N VAL A 10 -45.66 -42.50 -5.58
CA VAL A 10 -44.63 -41.62 -6.07
C VAL A 10 -43.98 -40.93 -4.86
N LEU A 11 -42.73 -41.32 -4.57
CA LEU A 11 -41.93 -40.69 -3.52
C LEU A 11 -41.33 -39.39 -4.07
N ILE A 12 -41.87 -38.25 -3.67
CA ILE A 12 -41.34 -36.94 -4.00
C ILE A 12 -40.14 -36.66 -3.07
N PHE A 13 -38.94 -36.75 -3.58
CA PHE A 13 -37.72 -36.31 -2.88
C PHE A 13 -37.62 -34.78 -2.98
N THR A 14 -37.97 -34.10 -1.90
CA THR A 14 -37.72 -32.65 -1.78
C THR A 14 -36.24 -32.46 -1.40
N ILE A 15 -35.41 -32.04 -2.39
CA ILE A 15 -34.02 -31.63 -2.15
C ILE A 15 -34.09 -30.23 -1.51
N ALA A 16 -33.87 -30.14 -0.22
CA ALA A 16 -33.66 -28.87 0.46
C ALA A 16 -32.25 -28.34 0.08
N ILE A 17 -32.21 -27.36 -0.79
CA ILE A 17 -30.99 -26.61 -1.05
C ILE A 17 -30.77 -25.71 0.15
N LEU A 18 -29.88 -26.13 1.06
CA LEU A 18 -29.36 -25.26 2.11
C LEU A 18 -28.46 -24.23 1.44
N SER A 19 -28.99 -23.07 1.13
CA SER A 19 -28.22 -21.89 0.81
C SER A 19 -27.49 -21.46 2.07
N PHE A 20 -26.22 -21.83 2.19
CA PHE A 20 -25.32 -21.23 3.17
C PHE A 20 -25.09 -19.77 2.79
N THR A 21 -25.95 -18.88 3.25
CA THR A 21 -25.63 -17.45 3.32
C THR A 21 -24.58 -17.31 4.42
N ARG A 22 -23.30 -17.28 4.02
CA ARG A 22 -22.23 -16.87 4.93
C ARG A 22 -22.56 -15.44 5.36
N SER A 23 -23.02 -15.28 6.59
CA SER A 23 -23.07 -13.98 7.26
C SER A 23 -21.65 -13.45 7.29
N PHE A 24 -21.38 -12.36 6.59
CA PHE A 24 -20.10 -11.67 6.70
C PHE A 24 -20.04 -11.06 8.09
N ASP A 25 -19.27 -11.69 8.97
CA ASP A 25 -18.96 -11.12 10.27
C ASP A 25 -18.27 -9.78 10.08
N LYS A 26 -18.73 -8.79 10.83
CA LYS A 26 -18.26 -7.39 10.78
C LYS A 26 -16.79 -7.21 11.17
N ASP A 27 -16.04 -8.29 11.48
CA ASP A 27 -14.73 -8.26 12.14
C ASP A 27 -13.64 -9.16 11.53
N ASP A 28 -13.60 -9.32 10.20
CA ASP A 28 -12.53 -10.09 9.54
C ASP A 28 -11.17 -9.34 9.45
N TRP A 29 -10.97 -8.29 10.24
CA TRP A 29 -9.72 -7.55 10.26
C TRP A 29 -8.62 -8.30 11.01
N LYS A 30 -7.50 -8.58 10.33
CA LYS A 30 -6.24 -9.00 10.91
C LYS A 30 -5.36 -7.77 11.18
N TYR A 31 -4.99 -7.54 12.43
CA TYR A 31 -4.03 -6.50 12.76
C TYR A 31 -2.62 -6.96 12.40
N LEU A 32 -1.90 -6.14 11.62
CA LEU A 32 -0.52 -6.38 11.20
C LEU A 32 0.48 -5.82 12.21
N PHE A 33 0.07 -4.84 13.01
CA PHE A 33 0.80 -4.36 14.17
C PHE A 33 0.07 -4.78 15.45
N ASN A 34 0.76 -5.52 16.30
CA ASN A 34 0.18 -6.13 17.52
C ASN A 34 0.15 -5.18 18.73
N GLY A 35 0.62 -3.93 18.57
CA GLY A 35 0.71 -2.94 19.63
C GLY A 35 1.84 -3.17 20.65
N LYS A 36 2.76 -4.11 20.41
CA LYS A 36 3.82 -4.47 21.35
C LYS A 36 5.22 -4.43 20.74
N ASP A 37 5.37 -5.01 19.57
CA ASP A 37 6.66 -5.19 18.90
C ASP A 37 6.46 -5.26 17.37
N LEU A 38 7.57 -5.43 16.64
CA LEU A 38 7.56 -5.58 15.19
C LEU A 38 7.52 -7.05 14.75
N ASN A 39 6.99 -7.97 15.57
CA ASN A 39 6.77 -9.34 15.14
C ASN A 39 5.85 -9.37 13.91
N GLY A 40 6.26 -10.12 12.88
CA GLY A 40 5.58 -10.13 11.58
C GLY A 40 6.15 -9.14 10.56
N TRP A 41 7.13 -8.32 10.96
CA TRP A 41 7.83 -7.38 10.11
C TRP A 41 9.33 -7.68 10.05
N ASP A 42 9.95 -7.32 8.93
CA ASP A 42 11.39 -7.22 8.76
C ASP A 42 11.76 -5.74 8.59
N THR A 43 12.86 -5.31 9.22
CA THR A 43 13.42 -3.98 9.00
C THR A 43 14.52 -4.06 7.94
N TRP A 44 14.64 -3.03 7.13
CA TRP A 44 15.74 -2.85 6.20
C TRP A 44 16.24 -1.42 6.28
N ILE A 45 17.54 -1.24 6.41
CA ILE A 45 18.20 0.06 6.32
C ILE A 45 19.20 0.02 5.19
N GLY A 46 19.03 0.93 4.24
CA GLY A 46 19.89 1.08 3.07
C GLY A 46 21.29 1.58 3.39
N PRO A 47 22.09 1.88 2.37
CA PRO A 47 23.39 2.51 2.53
C PRO A 47 23.29 3.87 3.22
N PRO A 48 24.27 4.22 4.07
CA PRO A 48 24.29 5.53 4.70
C PRO A 48 24.41 6.67 3.67
N LEU A 49 23.65 7.73 3.88
CA LEU A 49 23.63 8.92 3.04
C LEU A 49 24.17 10.11 3.80
N ASP A 50 24.76 11.08 3.08
CA ASP A 50 25.05 12.40 3.62
C ASP A 50 23.79 13.32 3.61
N ASP A 51 23.94 14.56 4.07
CA ASP A 51 22.85 15.53 4.19
C ASP A 51 22.23 15.97 2.85
N VAL A 52 22.89 15.68 1.73
CA VAL A 52 22.38 15.97 0.38
C VAL A 52 21.88 14.72 -0.35
N GLY A 53 21.88 13.55 0.34
CA GLY A 53 21.37 12.29 -0.17
C GLY A 53 22.37 11.49 -1.01
N LYS A 54 23.66 11.85 -0.99
CA LYS A 54 24.72 11.09 -1.65
C LYS A 54 25.11 9.91 -0.76
N LYS A 55 25.26 8.73 -1.36
CA LYS A 55 25.74 7.54 -0.66
C LYS A 55 27.16 7.74 -0.13
N LEU A 56 27.36 7.47 1.14
CA LEU A 56 28.68 7.42 1.81
C LEU A 56 29.32 6.04 1.69
N SER A 57 28.51 5.00 1.38
CA SER A 57 28.93 3.62 1.16
C SER A 57 27.91 2.95 0.23
N GLU A 58 28.32 1.96 -0.54
CA GLU A 58 27.40 1.09 -1.28
C GLU A 58 26.83 -0.04 -0.42
N THR A 59 27.45 -0.30 0.76
CA THR A 59 27.02 -1.37 1.66
C THR A 59 25.85 -0.88 2.51
N PRO A 60 24.68 -1.57 2.47
CA PRO A 60 23.57 -1.25 3.34
C PRO A 60 23.88 -1.62 4.79
N VAL A 61 23.20 -0.97 5.74
CA VAL A 61 23.20 -1.40 7.14
C VAL A 61 22.58 -2.80 7.25
N GLY A 62 21.52 -3.06 6.50
CA GLY A 62 21.04 -4.40 6.20
C GLY A 62 19.71 -4.79 6.85
N LEU A 63 19.41 -6.07 6.68
CA LEU A 63 18.14 -6.68 7.11
C LEU A 63 18.17 -6.95 8.61
N ASN A 64 17.10 -6.54 9.31
CA ASN A 64 16.91 -6.72 10.76
C ASN A 64 18.11 -6.22 11.59
N ASN A 65 18.78 -5.20 11.07
CA ASN A 65 19.90 -4.54 11.71
C ASN A 65 19.59 -3.03 11.81
N ASP A 66 19.16 -2.58 12.99
CA ASP A 66 18.73 -1.20 13.25
C ASP A 66 19.46 -0.61 14.46
N PRO A 67 20.77 -0.36 14.37
CA PRO A 67 21.56 0.22 15.46
C PRO A 67 21.15 1.66 15.79
N ASN A 68 20.51 2.36 14.86
CA ASN A 68 20.04 3.74 15.03
C ASN A 68 18.64 3.84 15.61
N GLN A 69 17.94 2.71 15.84
CA GLN A 69 16.56 2.70 16.32
C GLN A 69 15.64 3.55 15.42
N VAL A 70 15.79 3.37 14.11
CA VAL A 70 14.96 4.04 13.09
C VAL A 70 13.51 3.60 13.24
N PHE A 71 13.31 2.32 13.57
CA PHE A 71 11.99 1.69 13.70
C PHE A 71 11.78 1.30 15.17
N THR A 72 10.97 2.07 15.90
CA THR A 72 10.72 1.85 17.32
C THR A 72 9.23 1.86 17.64
N ILE A 73 8.89 1.37 18.83
CA ILE A 73 7.53 1.48 19.36
C ILE A 73 7.56 2.49 20.51
N VAL A 74 6.72 3.49 20.38
CA VAL A 74 6.59 4.56 21.37
C VAL A 74 5.14 4.72 21.80
N LYS A 75 4.91 5.48 22.87
CA LYS A 75 3.55 5.85 23.30
C LYS A 75 3.16 7.20 22.72
N ASP A 76 1.98 7.25 22.08
CA ASP A 76 1.30 8.48 21.72
C ASP A 76 -0.08 8.49 22.39
N ASN A 77 -0.31 9.44 23.29
CA ASN A 77 -1.54 9.54 24.10
C ASN A 77 -1.96 8.22 24.77
N GLY A 78 -0.98 7.44 25.26
CA GLY A 78 -1.21 6.17 25.95
C GLY A 78 -1.32 4.94 25.05
N GLU A 79 -1.48 5.10 23.74
CA GLU A 79 -1.49 4.01 22.73
C GLU A 79 -0.07 3.76 22.22
N ASN A 80 0.29 2.48 22.04
CA ASN A 80 1.55 2.13 21.40
C ASN A 80 1.44 2.30 19.89
N VAL A 81 2.40 3.00 19.31
CA VAL A 81 2.48 3.31 17.87
C VAL A 81 3.87 2.97 17.34
N ILE A 82 3.97 2.60 16.08
CA ILE A 82 5.25 2.49 15.39
C ILE A 82 5.73 3.90 15.09
N ARG A 83 6.94 4.22 15.54
CA ARG A 83 7.68 5.43 15.18
C ARG A 83 8.75 5.07 14.17
N ILE A 84 8.72 5.71 13.03
CA ILE A 84 9.80 5.71 12.05
C ILE A 84 10.49 7.07 12.16
N SER A 85 11.77 7.07 12.59
CA SER A 85 12.49 8.32 12.81
C SER A 85 12.76 9.09 11.51
N GLY A 86 12.90 8.38 10.39
CA GLY A 86 13.29 8.94 9.09
C GLY A 86 14.79 9.20 8.94
N GLU A 87 15.58 9.04 10.01
CA GLU A 87 17.02 9.40 10.00
C GLU A 87 17.83 8.64 8.94
N LYS A 88 17.49 7.38 8.70
CA LYS A 88 18.10 6.54 7.67
C LYS A 88 17.03 6.08 6.68
N TRP A 89 17.39 6.03 5.41
CA TRP A 89 16.50 5.52 4.38
C TRP A 89 16.41 4.01 4.44
N GLY A 90 15.19 3.50 4.31
CA GLY A 90 14.88 2.09 4.44
C GLY A 90 13.39 1.86 4.56
N GLY A 91 13.00 0.78 5.24
CA GLY A 91 11.59 0.49 5.48
C GLY A 91 11.38 -0.70 6.40
N ILE A 92 10.16 -0.83 6.89
CA ILE A 92 9.67 -2.07 7.50
C ILE A 92 8.76 -2.77 6.51
N SER A 93 8.94 -4.06 6.32
CA SER A 93 8.14 -4.87 5.40
C SER A 93 7.50 -6.05 6.09
N THR A 94 6.26 -6.36 5.72
CA THR A 94 5.61 -7.58 6.24
C THR A 94 6.40 -8.82 5.83
N LYS A 95 6.45 -9.84 6.71
CA LYS A 95 7.02 -11.16 6.35
C LYS A 95 6.12 -11.90 5.37
N GLU A 96 4.80 -11.73 5.53
CA GLU A 96 3.78 -12.30 4.65
C GLU A 96 3.55 -11.45 3.41
N GLU A 97 3.07 -12.08 2.34
CA GLU A 97 2.63 -11.45 1.10
C GLU A 97 1.10 -11.46 1.03
N TYR A 98 0.53 -10.44 0.40
CA TYR A 98 -0.90 -10.23 0.31
C TYR A 98 -1.35 -10.01 -1.13
N GLU A 99 -2.56 -10.48 -1.43
CA GLU A 99 -3.32 -10.28 -2.66
C GLU A 99 -4.80 -10.14 -2.33
N ASN A 100 -5.56 -9.41 -3.13
CA ASN A 100 -7.02 -9.22 -2.95
C ASN A 100 -7.37 -8.80 -1.51
N PHE A 101 -6.99 -7.61 -1.14
CA PHE A 101 -7.13 -7.10 0.23
C PHE A 101 -7.65 -5.66 0.31
N HIS A 102 -8.26 -5.34 1.45
CA HIS A 102 -8.43 -3.98 1.94
C HIS A 102 -7.47 -3.80 3.13
N LEU A 103 -6.50 -2.92 2.97
CA LEU A 103 -5.61 -2.46 4.04
C LEU A 103 -6.09 -1.11 4.55
N GLN A 104 -6.13 -0.95 5.87
CA GLN A 104 -6.30 0.35 6.51
C GLN A 104 -5.16 0.60 7.50
N LEU A 105 -4.62 1.79 7.51
CA LEU A 105 -3.68 2.25 8.51
C LEU A 105 -3.93 3.71 8.87
N MET A 106 -3.40 4.13 10.02
CA MET A 106 -3.34 5.55 10.37
C MET A 106 -1.90 6.01 10.41
N PHE A 107 -1.63 7.21 9.89
CA PHE A 107 -0.34 7.85 9.97
C PHE A 107 -0.45 9.29 10.50
N LYS A 108 0.64 9.76 11.11
CA LYS A 108 0.77 11.12 11.63
C LYS A 108 2.21 11.59 11.49
N TRP A 109 2.42 12.78 10.95
CA TRP A 109 3.74 13.37 10.88
C TRP A 109 4.26 13.75 12.26
N GLY A 110 5.54 13.45 12.51
CA GLY A 110 6.29 13.98 13.63
C GLY A 110 6.91 15.34 13.35
N SER A 111 7.77 15.79 14.23
CA SER A 111 8.43 17.11 14.13
C SER A 111 9.81 17.07 13.49
N LEU A 112 10.45 15.90 13.41
CA LEU A 112 11.83 15.77 12.96
C LEU A 112 11.91 15.55 11.45
N SER A 113 12.93 16.13 10.83
CA SER A 113 13.32 15.83 9.44
C SER A 113 14.84 15.84 9.32
N TRP A 114 15.36 15.04 8.38
CA TRP A 114 16.77 14.73 8.26
C TRP A 114 17.28 14.92 6.83
N GLY A 115 18.60 15.15 6.71
CA GLY A 115 19.28 15.19 5.44
C GLY A 115 18.60 16.09 4.41
N GLN A 116 18.40 15.57 3.23
CA GLN A 116 17.77 16.32 2.11
C GLN A 116 16.29 16.68 2.34
N ARG A 117 15.60 16.12 3.34
CA ARG A 117 14.21 16.50 3.72
C ARG A 117 14.15 17.59 4.78
N LYS A 118 15.29 18.02 5.31
CA LYS A 118 15.34 19.09 6.30
C LYS A 118 14.74 20.38 5.74
N ASN A 119 13.73 20.92 6.42
CA ASN A 119 12.97 22.10 6.00
C ASN A 119 12.23 21.96 4.65
N LYS A 120 11.90 20.73 4.26
CA LYS A 120 11.10 20.42 3.06
C LYS A 120 9.88 19.60 3.46
N LYS A 121 9.04 19.26 2.48
CA LYS A 121 7.94 18.31 2.64
C LYS A 121 8.44 17.02 3.28
N LYS A 122 7.78 16.59 4.33
CA LYS A 122 8.03 15.30 4.98
C LYS A 122 7.65 14.17 4.04
N ASP A 123 8.41 13.08 4.07
CA ASP A 123 8.27 12.00 3.11
C ASP A 123 8.31 10.62 3.78
N SER A 124 7.44 9.77 3.30
CA SER A 124 7.29 8.35 3.56
C SER A 124 6.43 7.77 2.42
N GLY A 125 6.09 6.48 2.49
CA GLY A 125 5.22 5.82 1.50
C GLY A 125 4.76 4.46 1.99
N LEU A 126 3.63 4.02 1.47
CA LEU A 126 3.16 2.65 1.59
C LEU A 126 3.40 1.95 0.25
N LEU A 127 4.39 1.06 0.22
CA LEU A 127 4.68 0.24 -0.92
C LEU A 127 3.87 -1.05 -0.82
N TYR A 128 3.05 -1.32 -1.85
CA TYR A 128 2.25 -2.54 -1.92
C TYR A 128 2.68 -3.41 -3.09
N PHE A 129 2.37 -4.70 -3.00
CA PHE A 129 2.90 -5.72 -3.90
C PHE A 129 4.43 -5.67 -3.97
N ALA A 130 5.09 -5.40 -2.83
CA ALA A 130 6.53 -5.32 -2.77
C ALA A 130 7.17 -6.71 -2.95
N VAL A 131 8.06 -6.82 -3.95
CA VAL A 131 8.68 -8.10 -4.36
C VAL A 131 10.17 -7.97 -4.59
N GLY A 132 10.84 -9.12 -4.68
CA GLY A 132 12.27 -9.19 -4.95
C GLY A 132 13.13 -8.83 -3.74
N GLN A 133 14.28 -8.25 -3.98
CA GLN A 133 15.24 -7.92 -2.94
C GLN A 133 14.94 -6.57 -2.28
N HIS A 134 15.30 -6.44 -1.02
CA HIS A 134 15.38 -5.15 -0.36
C HIS A 134 16.42 -4.26 -1.06
N GLY A 135 16.20 -2.96 -1.04
CA GLY A 135 17.15 -2.01 -1.61
C GLY A 135 17.16 -1.92 -3.15
N ALA A 136 16.15 -2.43 -3.83
CA ALA A 136 16.05 -2.38 -5.30
C ALA A 136 15.98 -0.94 -5.84
N ASP A 137 15.35 0.00 -5.11
CA ASP A 137 15.37 1.44 -5.43
C ASP A 137 16.19 2.20 -4.39
N TYR A 138 17.12 3.03 -4.83
CA TYR A 138 18.06 3.83 -4.02
C TYR A 138 18.85 3.04 -2.95
N GLY A 139 18.84 1.72 -2.97
CA GLY A 139 19.36 0.86 -1.91
C GLY A 139 18.44 0.72 -0.70
N ALA A 140 17.28 1.35 -0.70
CA ALA A 140 16.38 1.48 0.44
C ALA A 140 15.10 0.64 0.32
N TRP A 141 14.45 0.60 -0.86
CA TRP A 141 13.11 0.07 -1.00
C TRP A 141 13.03 -1.12 -1.95
N MET A 142 11.97 -1.92 -1.80
CA MET A 142 11.68 -3.05 -2.67
C MET A 142 10.99 -2.58 -3.96
N ARG A 143 11.05 -3.38 -5.03
CA ARG A 143 10.22 -3.19 -6.22
C ARG A 143 8.75 -3.31 -5.84
N SER A 144 7.94 -2.33 -6.22
CA SER A 144 6.54 -2.24 -5.78
C SER A 144 5.74 -1.18 -6.55
N GLN A 145 4.46 -1.13 -6.27
CA GLN A 145 3.62 0.04 -6.46
C GLN A 145 3.65 0.88 -5.16
N GLU A 146 3.63 2.19 -5.27
CA GLU A 146 3.65 3.06 -4.10
C GLU A 146 2.40 3.92 -4.01
N PHE A 147 1.77 3.86 -2.85
CA PHE A 147 0.83 4.83 -2.36
C PHE A 147 1.62 5.88 -1.57
N GLN A 148 1.87 7.02 -2.22
CA GLN A 148 2.69 8.07 -1.64
C GLN A 148 2.11 8.63 -0.34
N ILE A 149 2.95 8.73 0.68
CA ILE A 149 2.69 9.44 1.92
C ILE A 149 3.74 10.56 2.00
N GLN A 150 3.48 11.68 1.32
CA GLN A 150 4.30 12.87 1.38
C GLN A 150 3.43 14.06 1.72
N GLU A 151 3.91 14.96 2.59
CA GLU A 151 3.17 16.13 3.06
C GLU A 151 2.66 16.98 1.89
N GLY A 152 1.33 17.05 1.74
CA GLY A 152 0.64 17.69 0.64
C GLY A 152 0.50 16.86 -0.65
N ASP A 153 1.19 15.71 -0.75
CA ASP A 153 1.14 14.82 -1.92
C ASP A 153 0.60 13.41 -1.56
N CYS A 154 0.01 13.23 -0.36
CA CYS A 154 -0.59 11.95 0.05
C CYS A 154 -1.66 11.49 -0.94
N GLY A 155 -1.46 10.30 -1.48
CA GLY A 155 -2.37 9.71 -2.47
C GLY A 155 -1.83 9.68 -3.89
N ASP A 156 -0.70 10.34 -4.18
CA ASP A 156 0.00 10.19 -5.46
C ASP A 156 0.41 8.73 -5.68
N TYR A 157 0.66 8.39 -6.92
CA TYR A 157 1.24 7.11 -7.31
C TYR A 157 2.69 7.27 -7.74
N TRP A 158 3.54 6.30 -7.35
CA TRP A 158 4.89 6.10 -7.89
C TRP A 158 5.14 4.63 -8.23
N GLY A 159 5.73 4.37 -9.40
CA GLY A 159 6.28 3.06 -9.74
C GLY A 159 7.70 2.92 -9.20
N VAL A 160 7.93 2.02 -8.23
CA VAL A 160 9.21 1.84 -7.53
C VAL A 160 9.98 0.68 -8.14
N ALA A 161 11.26 0.90 -8.51
CA ALA A 161 12.19 -0.11 -9.03
C ALA A 161 11.63 -0.96 -10.19
N GLY A 162 10.83 -0.37 -11.07
CA GLY A 162 10.19 -1.06 -12.19
C GLY A 162 8.71 -1.40 -11.99
N GLY A 163 8.09 -0.96 -10.90
CA GLY A 163 6.64 -0.95 -10.75
C GLY A 163 5.98 -0.07 -11.81
N MET A 164 4.81 -0.46 -12.30
CA MET A 164 4.05 0.28 -13.30
C MET A 164 2.55 0.02 -13.19
N GLU A 165 1.76 1.05 -13.48
CA GLU A 165 0.29 1.04 -13.46
C GLU A 165 -0.25 1.83 -14.64
N ASP A 166 -1.42 1.47 -15.12
CA ASP A 166 -2.21 2.24 -16.08
C ASP A 166 -3.19 3.13 -15.32
N ILE A 167 -3.09 4.45 -15.52
CA ILE A 167 -3.89 5.42 -14.76
C ILE A 167 -4.55 6.41 -15.71
N PRO A 168 -5.89 6.63 -15.62
CA PRO A 168 -6.55 7.69 -16.37
C PRO A 168 -6.13 9.06 -15.81
N ALA A 169 -5.57 9.91 -16.67
CA ALA A 169 -5.01 11.19 -16.26
C ALA A 169 -5.16 12.26 -17.34
N VAL A 170 -5.00 13.52 -16.91
CA VAL A 170 -4.89 14.67 -17.80
C VAL A 170 -3.50 15.29 -17.65
N LYS A 171 -2.91 15.69 -18.76
CA LYS A 171 -1.63 16.39 -18.80
C LYS A 171 -1.81 17.81 -18.23
N LYS A 172 -1.05 18.16 -17.20
CA LYS A 172 -1.05 19.49 -16.57
C LYS A 172 0.14 20.34 -17.03
N SER A 173 1.30 19.69 -17.23
CA SER A 173 2.52 20.30 -17.77
C SER A 173 3.31 19.25 -18.55
N ASP A 174 4.52 19.59 -19.05
CA ASP A 174 5.33 18.61 -19.81
C ASP A 174 5.77 17.40 -18.98
N SER A 175 5.84 17.53 -17.66
CA SER A 175 6.28 16.48 -16.73
C SER A 175 5.21 16.08 -15.70
N GLU A 176 4.03 16.71 -15.73
CA GLU A 176 3.01 16.47 -14.70
C GLU A 176 1.70 15.97 -15.30
N TYR A 177 1.24 14.87 -14.78
CA TYR A 177 -0.05 14.25 -15.09
C TYR A 177 -0.86 14.11 -13.80
N VAL A 178 -2.12 14.55 -13.84
CA VAL A 178 -3.05 14.53 -12.70
C VAL A 178 -4.13 13.51 -12.98
N TYR A 179 -4.40 12.65 -12.02
CA TYR A 179 -5.49 11.68 -12.09
C TYR A 179 -6.81 12.34 -12.46
N SER A 180 -7.51 11.75 -13.39
CA SER A 180 -8.86 12.15 -13.78
C SER A 180 -9.63 10.92 -14.27
N PRO A 181 -10.75 10.54 -13.64
CA PRO A 181 -11.50 9.34 -14.06
C PRO A 181 -11.91 9.34 -15.54
N ALA A 182 -12.16 10.53 -16.11
CA ALA A 182 -12.51 10.72 -17.53
C ALA A 182 -11.29 11.02 -18.42
N GLY A 183 -10.06 10.95 -17.86
CA GLY A 183 -8.82 11.24 -18.57
C GLY A 183 -8.41 10.12 -19.53
N GLN A 184 -7.43 10.42 -20.38
CA GLN A 184 -6.76 9.39 -21.17
C GLN A 184 -5.97 8.46 -20.23
N VAL A 185 -6.00 7.16 -20.52
CA VAL A 185 -5.20 6.17 -19.79
C VAL A 185 -3.75 6.23 -20.26
N TYR A 186 -2.82 6.38 -19.31
CA TYR A 186 -1.38 6.35 -19.53
C TYR A 186 -0.74 5.26 -18.67
N ASN A 187 0.29 4.61 -19.20
CA ASN A 187 1.16 3.74 -18.40
C ASN A 187 2.23 4.56 -17.70
N PHE A 188 2.19 4.57 -16.37
CA PHE A 188 3.17 5.24 -15.53
C PHE A 188 4.28 4.27 -15.12
N SER A 189 5.48 4.49 -15.62
CA SER A 189 6.66 3.66 -15.34
C SER A 189 7.94 4.47 -15.53
N ALA A 190 9.06 3.97 -15.03
CA ALA A 190 10.36 4.64 -15.15
C ALA A 190 10.82 4.80 -16.62
N THR A 191 10.31 3.98 -17.54
CA THR A 191 10.66 4.02 -18.97
C THR A 191 9.59 4.70 -19.82
N SER A 192 8.45 5.07 -19.23
CA SER A 192 7.36 5.75 -19.91
C SER A 192 7.71 7.23 -20.18
N LYS A 193 7.15 7.78 -21.28
CA LYS A 193 7.26 9.21 -21.60
C LYS A 193 6.55 10.10 -20.56
N VAL A 194 5.56 9.56 -19.84
CA VAL A 194 4.84 10.28 -18.78
C VAL A 194 5.53 10.17 -17.42
N GLY A 195 6.63 9.39 -17.33
CA GLY A 195 7.33 9.14 -16.09
C GLY A 195 6.64 8.10 -15.20
N ARG A 196 7.12 7.93 -13.98
CA ARG A 196 6.66 6.93 -13.02
C ARG A 196 5.73 7.48 -11.93
N ARG A 197 5.35 8.76 -11.99
CA ARG A 197 4.47 9.43 -11.03
C ARG A 197 3.18 9.89 -11.69
N CYS A 198 2.05 9.61 -11.04
CA CYS A 198 0.77 10.26 -11.30
C CYS A 198 0.34 11.05 -10.07
N ILE A 199 -0.02 12.30 -10.26
CA ILE A 199 -0.46 13.18 -9.18
C ILE A 199 -1.94 12.89 -8.88
N LYS A 200 -2.29 12.81 -7.62
CA LYS A 200 -3.68 12.67 -7.12
C LYS A 200 -4.59 13.79 -7.60
N ASN A 201 -5.88 13.57 -7.58
CA ASN A 201 -6.89 14.61 -7.83
C ASN A 201 -7.44 15.15 -6.50
N GLY A 202 -7.10 16.40 -6.22
CA GLY A 202 -7.53 17.09 -5.00
C GLY A 202 -6.67 16.72 -3.78
N ASP A 203 -7.14 17.11 -2.61
CA ASP A 203 -6.47 16.87 -1.34
C ASP A 203 -7.47 16.49 -0.26
N ALA A 204 -7.03 15.61 0.65
CA ALA A 204 -7.80 15.18 1.81
C ALA A 204 -6.91 14.98 3.04
N GLU A 205 -5.61 15.35 2.95
CA GLU A 205 -4.68 15.24 4.06
C GLU A 205 -5.03 16.24 5.16
N LYS A 206 -4.97 15.80 6.41
CA LYS A 206 -5.09 16.67 7.58
C LYS A 206 -3.76 17.35 7.87
N PRO A 207 -3.76 18.47 8.59
CA PRO A 207 -2.54 19.18 8.97
C PRO A 207 -1.51 18.29 9.67
N SER A 208 -0.22 18.63 9.50
CA SER A 208 0.89 17.96 10.18
C SER A 208 0.67 17.88 11.69
N GLY A 209 0.86 16.70 12.28
CA GLY A 209 0.58 16.42 13.69
C GLY A 209 -0.81 15.82 13.96
N GLU A 210 -1.71 15.77 12.98
CA GLU A 210 -2.99 15.09 13.06
C GLU A 210 -2.94 13.69 12.46
N TRP A 211 -3.78 12.78 12.96
CA TRP A 211 -3.91 11.43 12.45
C TRP A 211 -4.73 11.40 11.16
N ASN A 212 -4.13 10.89 10.10
CA ASN A 212 -4.75 10.59 8.82
C ASN A 212 -5.10 9.11 8.72
N VAL A 213 -6.19 8.78 8.04
CA VAL A 213 -6.58 7.41 7.70
C VAL A 213 -6.25 7.18 6.23
N LEU A 214 -5.47 6.15 5.96
CA LEU A 214 -5.19 5.65 4.62
C LEU A 214 -5.90 4.31 4.45
N ASP A 215 -6.69 4.20 3.39
CA ASP A 215 -7.27 2.94 2.95
C ASP A 215 -6.73 2.58 1.56
N LEU A 216 -6.22 1.37 1.40
CA LEU A 216 -5.78 0.81 0.13
C LEU A 216 -6.61 -0.41 -0.19
N TYR A 217 -7.32 -0.36 -1.32
CA TYR A 217 -8.08 -1.50 -1.85
C TYR A 217 -7.32 -2.08 -3.03
N CYS A 218 -7.05 -3.39 -2.98
CA CYS A 218 -6.41 -4.12 -4.08
C CYS A 218 -7.25 -5.34 -4.44
N GLN A 219 -7.68 -5.45 -5.70
CA GLN A 219 -8.36 -6.62 -6.22
C GLN A 219 -7.92 -6.94 -7.63
N GLY A 220 -7.35 -8.14 -7.83
CA GLY A 220 -6.67 -8.49 -9.07
C GLY A 220 -5.51 -7.54 -9.35
N ASP A 221 -5.58 -6.83 -10.47
CA ASP A 221 -4.60 -5.83 -10.89
C ASP A 221 -5.12 -4.39 -10.79
N THR A 222 -6.17 -4.18 -10.01
CA THR A 222 -6.77 -2.87 -9.77
C THR A 222 -6.52 -2.47 -8.32
N SER A 223 -6.12 -1.22 -8.10
CA SER A 223 -5.97 -0.63 -6.78
C SER A 223 -6.69 0.72 -6.66
N VAL A 224 -7.06 1.09 -5.43
CA VAL A 224 -7.68 2.38 -5.13
C VAL A 224 -6.98 3.00 -3.92
N HIS A 225 -6.49 4.21 -4.10
CA HIS A 225 -5.91 5.03 -3.04
C HIS A 225 -6.98 5.93 -2.42
N VAL A 226 -7.14 5.84 -1.10
CA VAL A 226 -8.15 6.61 -0.36
C VAL A 226 -7.50 7.27 0.86
N ILE A 227 -7.67 8.57 1.04
CA ILE A 227 -7.23 9.34 2.20
C ILE A 227 -8.43 9.97 2.89
N ASN A 228 -8.58 9.69 4.19
CA ASN A 228 -9.66 10.22 5.02
C ASN A 228 -11.06 10.05 4.39
N GLY A 229 -11.28 8.88 3.76
CA GLY A 229 -12.54 8.52 3.11
C GLY A 229 -12.74 9.09 1.70
N LYS A 230 -11.80 9.88 1.17
CA LYS A 230 -11.86 10.42 -0.19
C LYS A 230 -10.97 9.62 -1.14
N VAL A 231 -11.53 9.15 -2.26
CA VAL A 231 -10.76 8.51 -3.33
C VAL A 231 -9.83 9.53 -3.97
N MET A 232 -8.53 9.22 -3.94
CA MET A 232 -7.48 10.04 -4.54
C MET A 232 -7.17 9.57 -5.96
N MET A 233 -7.23 8.24 -6.19
CA MET A 233 -6.84 7.63 -7.47
C MET A 233 -7.37 6.20 -7.58
N VAL A 234 -7.77 5.81 -8.79
CA VAL A 234 -8.01 4.42 -9.20
C VAL A 234 -6.96 4.05 -10.24
N LEU A 235 -6.32 2.91 -10.03
CA LEU A 235 -5.18 2.43 -10.81
C LEU A 235 -5.49 1.04 -11.36
N TYR A 236 -5.01 0.75 -12.57
CA TYR A 236 -5.33 -0.47 -13.30
C TYR A 236 -4.08 -1.16 -13.83
N HIS A 237 -4.20 -2.45 -14.15
CA HIS A 237 -3.17 -3.24 -14.81
C HIS A 237 -1.82 -3.21 -14.11
N SER A 238 -1.83 -3.42 -12.78
CA SER A 238 -0.61 -3.48 -11.97
C SER A 238 0.41 -4.48 -12.54
N GLN A 239 1.59 -3.98 -12.86
CA GLN A 239 2.68 -4.71 -13.50
C GLN A 239 4.04 -4.33 -12.91
N GLN A 240 5.05 -5.11 -13.26
CA GLN A 240 6.45 -4.81 -12.99
C GLN A 240 7.31 -5.10 -14.20
N SER A 241 8.44 -4.40 -14.29
CA SER A 241 9.55 -4.75 -15.18
C SER A 241 10.73 -5.26 -14.36
N ASP A 242 11.15 -6.49 -14.61
CA ASP A 242 12.34 -7.09 -14.03
C ASP A 242 13.34 -7.41 -15.14
N ASN A 243 14.48 -6.72 -15.17
CA ASN A 243 15.49 -6.86 -16.23
C ASN A 243 14.87 -6.74 -17.65
N GLY A 244 13.93 -5.82 -17.83
CA GLY A 244 13.24 -5.59 -19.10
C GLY A 244 12.08 -6.57 -19.40
N LYS A 245 11.86 -7.57 -18.57
CA LYS A 245 10.72 -8.48 -18.71
C LYS A 245 9.51 -7.94 -17.92
N VAL A 246 8.45 -7.59 -18.63
CA VAL A 246 7.19 -7.14 -18.03
C VAL A 246 6.35 -8.34 -17.60
N SER A 247 5.77 -8.25 -16.41
CA SER A 247 4.83 -9.25 -15.87
C SER A 247 3.82 -8.60 -14.93
N SER A 248 2.70 -9.28 -14.71
CA SER A 248 1.68 -8.84 -13.74
C SER A 248 2.26 -8.79 -12.31
N LEU A 249 1.82 -7.81 -11.52
CA LEU A 249 2.21 -7.64 -10.12
C LEU A 249 0.93 -7.47 -9.28
N LYS A 250 0.42 -8.58 -8.73
CA LYS A 250 -0.88 -8.64 -8.03
C LYS A 250 -0.77 -9.18 -6.61
N LYS A 251 0.44 -9.53 -6.19
CA LYS A 251 0.76 -10.10 -4.88
C LYS A 251 2.15 -9.67 -4.45
N GLY A 252 2.32 -9.43 -3.17
CA GLY A 252 3.61 -9.10 -2.58
C GLY A 252 3.47 -8.66 -1.12
N LYS A 253 4.59 -8.26 -0.55
CA LYS A 253 4.65 -7.69 0.79
C LYS A 253 4.09 -6.27 0.81
N LEU A 254 3.82 -5.78 2.00
CA LEU A 254 3.61 -4.37 2.29
C LEU A 254 4.90 -3.83 2.90
N GLN A 255 5.39 -2.69 2.41
CA GLN A 255 6.56 -2.02 3.00
C GLN A 255 6.21 -0.57 3.31
N ILE A 256 6.57 -0.10 4.50
CA ILE A 256 6.40 1.30 4.93
C ILE A 256 7.78 1.95 4.94
N GLN A 257 7.89 3.08 4.27
CA GLN A 257 9.17 3.76 4.05
C GLN A 257 9.64 4.57 5.27
N SER A 258 10.97 4.64 5.40
CA SER A 258 11.72 5.65 6.13
C SER A 258 12.46 6.51 5.11
N GLU A 259 12.11 7.81 5.02
CA GLU A 259 12.62 8.70 3.97
C GLU A 259 12.88 10.14 4.47
N GLY A 260 13.69 10.28 5.49
CA GLY A 260 14.18 11.59 5.95
C GLY A 260 13.18 12.40 6.77
N ALA A 261 12.03 11.84 7.16
CA ALA A 261 11.05 12.49 8.01
C ALA A 261 10.51 11.55 9.10
N GLU A 262 10.24 12.11 10.27
CA GLU A 262 9.61 11.37 11.36
C GLU A 262 8.12 11.19 11.07
N VAL A 263 7.66 9.95 11.19
CA VAL A 263 6.26 9.58 10.99
C VAL A 263 5.85 8.48 11.98
N PHE A 264 4.62 8.53 12.43
CA PHE A 264 4.02 7.56 13.33
C PHE A 264 2.93 6.78 12.61
N TYR A 265 2.84 5.47 12.89
CA TYR A 265 1.83 4.58 12.33
C TYR A 265 1.12 3.80 13.42
N LYS A 266 -0.18 3.59 13.26
CA LYS A 266 -1.00 2.74 14.13
C LYS A 266 -2.17 2.12 13.38
N GLN A 267 -2.85 1.19 14.06
CA GLN A 267 -4.05 0.53 13.55
C GLN A 267 -3.86 -0.05 12.13
N ILE A 268 -2.66 -0.60 11.87
CA ILE A 268 -2.36 -1.25 10.61
C ILE A 268 -3.10 -2.58 10.58
N LYS A 269 -4.12 -2.70 9.75
CA LYS A 269 -4.98 -3.86 9.67
C LYS A 269 -5.38 -4.17 8.23
N ILE A 270 -5.58 -5.44 7.95
CA ILE A 270 -5.89 -5.96 6.62
C ILE A 270 -7.04 -6.96 6.70
N LYS A 271 -7.85 -7.03 5.65
CA LYS A 271 -8.87 -8.07 5.46
C LYS A 271 -8.96 -8.48 4.00
N PRO A 272 -9.43 -9.71 3.70
CA PRO A 272 -9.71 -10.14 2.33
C PRO A 272 -10.71 -9.19 1.65
N LEU A 273 -10.48 -8.95 0.36
CA LEU A 273 -11.37 -8.15 -0.49
C LEU A 273 -11.88 -9.01 -1.64
N HIS A 274 -13.19 -9.09 -1.79
CA HIS A 274 -13.83 -9.84 -2.89
C HIS A 274 -14.21 -8.95 -4.06
N ALA A 275 -14.49 -7.68 -3.81
CA ALA A 275 -14.75 -6.66 -4.82
C ALA A 275 -14.44 -5.27 -4.28
N ILE A 276 -13.89 -4.41 -5.12
CA ILE A 276 -13.77 -2.97 -4.81
C ILE A 276 -15.18 -2.37 -4.76
N PRO A 277 -15.49 -1.51 -3.76
CA PRO A 277 -16.79 -0.83 -3.70
C PRO A 277 -17.09 -0.11 -5.02
N PRO A 278 -18.24 -0.35 -5.69
CA PRO A 278 -18.53 0.22 -7.00
C PRO A 278 -18.51 1.75 -7.04
N ASP A 279 -18.80 2.41 -5.92
CA ASP A 279 -18.76 3.86 -5.81
C ASP A 279 -17.35 4.46 -5.93
N PHE A 280 -16.31 3.66 -5.67
CA PHE A 280 -14.91 4.08 -5.82
C PHE A 280 -14.41 4.02 -7.27
N LEU A 281 -15.14 3.31 -8.14
CA LEU A 281 -14.77 3.10 -9.55
C LEU A 281 -15.49 4.06 -10.52
N LYS A 282 -16.23 5.04 -9.97
CA LYS A 282 -17.01 6.03 -10.75
C LYS A 282 -16.20 7.27 -11.10
#